data_a67766225b02cb71d523596c5756d1f9
#
_entry.id   a67766225b02cb71d523596c5756d1f9
#
_cell.length_a   1.000
_cell.length_b   1.000
_cell.length_c   1.000
_cell.angle_alpha   90.00
_cell.angle_beta   90.00
_cell.angle_gamma   90.00
#
_symmetry.space_group_name_H-M   'P 1'
#
loop_
_entity.id
_entity.type
_entity.pdbx_description
1 polymer ?
#
loop_
_entity_poly.entity_id
_entity_poly.type
_entity_poly.pdbx_seq_one_letter_code
_entity_poly.pdbx_strand_id
1 'polypeptide(L)'
;MKKAILATKVGMTQIFNEDGSLVPVTVLQAGPCVVTQVKTKENDGYEAVQVGFAEKKERIVNKDANGKKAYVHAHGANKAEKGHFAKAGTTTKRFVREFKFENTSEYTLGAEIKADIFAAGDKIDATALSKGKGFQGAIKRLGQHRGPMKHGSKFHRHQGSNGACSSPSRVFKGKGMPGHMGHVKVTVQNLEVVRVDTENNLLLVKGSVPGPKKALVTIKETVKANA
;
A
#
# COMPACT_ATOMS: atom_id res chain seq x y z
N MET A 1 7.00 4.40 -16.27
CA MET A 1 5.61 3.87 -16.18
C MET A 1 4.63 4.90 -16.72
N LYS A 2 3.58 4.43 -17.42
CA LYS A 2 2.59 5.34 -18.03
C LYS A 2 1.43 5.65 -17.09
N LYS A 3 0.98 4.66 -16.31
CA LYS A 3 -0.20 4.76 -15.45
C LYS A 3 0.15 4.41 -13.99
N ALA A 4 -0.22 5.26 -13.05
CA ALA A 4 -0.12 4.98 -11.62
C ALA A 4 -1.13 5.83 -10.83
N ILE A 5 -1.68 5.26 -9.75
CA ILE A 5 -2.65 5.94 -8.88
C ILE A 5 -2.59 5.40 -7.45
N LEU A 6 -3.04 6.21 -6.49
CA LEU A 6 -3.28 5.76 -5.12
C LEU A 6 -4.75 5.39 -4.94
N ALA A 7 -4.99 4.31 -4.22
CA ALA A 7 -6.32 3.81 -3.96
C ALA A 7 -6.50 3.37 -2.51
N THR A 8 -7.75 3.25 -2.09
CA THR A 8 -8.14 2.64 -0.81
C THR A 8 -8.86 1.32 -1.09
N LYS A 9 -8.45 0.26 -0.39
CA LYS A 9 -9.13 -1.03 -0.48
C LYS A 9 -10.50 -0.98 0.24
N VAL A 10 -11.58 -1.07 -0.52
CA VAL A 10 -12.95 -1.11 0.02
C VAL A 10 -13.27 -2.50 0.56
N GLY A 11 -13.05 -3.53 -0.25
CA GLY A 11 -13.36 -4.90 0.12
C GLY A 11 -13.12 -5.87 -1.02
N MET A 12 -13.69 -7.06 -0.88
CA MET A 12 -13.72 -8.08 -1.93
C MET A 12 -15.16 -8.52 -2.15
N THR A 13 -15.46 -8.80 -3.39
CA THR A 13 -16.75 -9.33 -3.85
C THR A 13 -16.52 -10.26 -5.03
N GLN A 14 -17.57 -10.68 -5.67
CA GLN A 14 -17.53 -11.48 -6.89
C GLN A 14 -18.47 -10.88 -7.92
N ILE A 15 -18.15 -11.08 -9.17
CA ILE A 15 -18.99 -10.72 -10.32
C ILE A 15 -19.13 -11.95 -11.20
N PHE A 16 -20.20 -12.00 -11.97
CA PHE A 16 -20.43 -13.04 -12.96
C PHE A 16 -20.14 -12.45 -14.34
N ASN A 17 -19.43 -13.21 -15.14
CA ASN A 17 -19.27 -12.92 -16.56
C ASN A 17 -20.53 -13.33 -17.33
N GLU A 18 -20.59 -12.97 -18.60
CA GLU A 18 -21.70 -13.31 -19.50
C GLU A 18 -21.86 -14.81 -19.72
N ASP A 19 -20.76 -15.56 -19.64
CA ASP A 19 -20.70 -17.03 -19.69
C ASP A 19 -21.12 -17.73 -18.39
N GLY A 20 -21.52 -16.95 -17.36
CA GLY A 20 -21.91 -17.47 -16.02
C GLY A 20 -20.71 -17.80 -15.13
N SER A 21 -19.48 -17.65 -15.57
CA SER A 21 -18.30 -17.88 -14.75
C SER A 21 -18.16 -16.82 -13.64
N LEU A 22 -17.79 -17.28 -12.43
CA LEU A 22 -17.61 -16.43 -11.26
C LEU A 22 -16.18 -15.90 -11.20
N VAL A 23 -16.05 -14.56 -11.15
CA VAL A 23 -14.77 -13.87 -11.03
C VAL A 23 -14.67 -13.21 -9.65
N PRO A 24 -13.72 -13.65 -8.78
CA PRO A 24 -13.47 -12.97 -7.52
C PRO A 24 -12.76 -11.64 -7.78
N VAL A 25 -13.27 -10.55 -7.22
CA VAL A 25 -12.70 -9.22 -7.42
C VAL A 25 -12.46 -8.49 -6.11
N THR A 26 -11.40 -7.67 -6.10
CA THR A 26 -11.16 -6.68 -5.06
C THR A 26 -11.63 -5.31 -5.58
N VAL A 27 -12.45 -4.63 -4.78
CA VAL A 27 -12.92 -3.28 -5.06
C VAL A 27 -11.95 -2.28 -4.44
N LEU A 28 -11.40 -1.41 -5.27
CA LEU A 28 -10.47 -0.35 -4.90
C LEU A 28 -11.08 1.00 -5.26
N GLN A 29 -11.16 1.92 -4.32
CA GLN A 29 -11.49 3.32 -4.58
C GLN A 29 -10.21 4.03 -5.01
N ALA A 30 -10.06 4.29 -6.29
CA ALA A 30 -8.85 4.83 -6.93
C ALA A 30 -9.01 6.31 -7.26
N GLY A 31 -8.38 7.16 -6.46
CA GLY A 31 -8.47 8.62 -6.62
C GLY A 31 -9.74 9.24 -6.02
N PRO A 32 -10.04 10.53 -6.33
CA PRO A 32 -9.15 11.41 -7.09
C PRO A 32 -7.82 11.67 -6.37
N CYS A 33 -6.72 11.61 -7.11
CA CYS A 33 -5.39 12.00 -6.64
C CYS A 33 -5.04 13.36 -7.23
N VAL A 34 -4.48 14.26 -6.42
CA VAL A 34 -4.11 15.61 -6.87
C VAL A 34 -2.59 15.71 -6.98
N VAL A 35 -2.10 16.29 -8.06
CA VAL A 35 -0.67 16.58 -8.25
C VAL A 35 -0.26 17.69 -7.30
N THR A 36 0.61 17.39 -6.36
CA THR A 36 1.07 18.33 -5.33
C THR A 36 2.42 18.96 -5.63
N GLN A 37 3.24 18.30 -6.44
CA GLN A 37 4.53 18.80 -6.90
C GLN A 37 4.98 18.04 -8.13
N VAL A 38 5.55 18.75 -9.09
CA VAL A 38 6.29 18.16 -10.21
C VAL A 38 7.77 18.40 -9.94
N LYS A 39 8.55 17.32 -9.90
CA LYS A 39 10.00 17.35 -9.67
C LYS A 39 10.74 17.30 -10.98
N THR A 40 11.76 18.15 -11.10
CA THR A 40 12.59 18.29 -12.28
C THR A 40 14.05 17.95 -11.97
N LYS A 41 14.81 17.58 -12.99
CA LYS A 41 16.25 17.27 -12.83
C LYS A 41 17.05 18.47 -12.32
N GLU A 42 16.65 19.68 -12.71
CA GLU A 42 17.37 20.91 -12.35
C GLU A 42 17.26 21.23 -10.86
N ASN A 43 16.06 21.10 -10.29
CA ASN A 43 15.81 21.48 -8.90
C ASN A 43 15.98 20.31 -7.92
N ASP A 44 15.53 19.10 -8.30
CA ASP A 44 15.42 17.95 -7.40
C ASP A 44 16.44 16.84 -7.73
N GLY A 45 17.15 16.95 -8.88
CA GLY A 45 18.11 15.95 -9.36
C GLY A 45 17.48 14.72 -10.04
N TYR A 46 16.15 14.63 -10.07
CA TYR A 46 15.39 13.56 -10.73
C TYR A 46 14.00 14.03 -11.14
N GLU A 47 13.40 13.32 -12.10
CA GLU A 47 12.03 13.59 -12.55
C GLU A 47 11.03 12.68 -11.84
N ALA A 48 9.99 13.27 -11.26
CA ALA A 48 8.87 12.57 -10.65
C ALA A 48 7.67 13.49 -10.47
N VAL A 49 6.49 12.91 -10.38
CA VAL A 49 5.26 13.61 -10.01
C VAL A 49 4.83 13.15 -8.62
N GLN A 50 4.72 14.10 -7.71
CA GLN A 50 4.21 13.86 -6.37
C GLN A 50 2.69 14.01 -6.39
N VAL A 51 1.98 13.01 -5.89
CA VAL A 51 0.52 13.00 -5.81
C VAL A 51 0.03 12.88 -4.38
N GLY A 52 -1.01 13.62 -4.06
CA GLY A 52 -1.72 13.58 -2.78
C GLY A 52 -3.05 12.84 -2.90
N PHE A 53 -3.38 12.01 -1.90
CA PHE A 53 -4.61 11.22 -1.86
C PHE A 53 -5.24 11.24 -0.48
N ALA A 54 -6.58 11.21 -0.44
CA ALA A 54 -7.44 11.31 0.72
C ALA A 54 -7.21 12.59 1.56
N GLU A 55 -8.26 13.19 2.02
CA GLU A 55 -8.17 14.43 2.80
C GLU A 55 -7.67 14.18 4.22
N LYS A 56 -6.88 15.12 4.71
CA LYS A 56 -6.38 15.16 6.09
C LYS A 56 -7.00 16.34 6.80
N LYS A 57 -7.64 16.08 7.94
CA LYS A 57 -8.20 17.15 8.77
C LYS A 57 -7.10 18.09 9.23
N GLU A 58 -7.42 19.37 9.32
CA GLU A 58 -6.50 20.37 9.83
C GLU A 58 -6.32 20.25 11.35
N ARG A 59 -5.10 20.57 11.81
CA ARG A 59 -4.81 20.69 13.24
C ARG A 59 -5.31 22.04 13.72
N ILE A 60 -6.33 22.04 14.57
CA ILE A 60 -6.86 23.23 15.21
C ILE A 60 -6.26 23.30 16.62
N VAL A 61 -5.74 24.47 16.99
CA VAL A 61 -5.18 24.77 18.31
C VAL A 61 -6.08 25.78 18.98
N ASN A 62 -6.83 25.32 19.96
CA ASN A 62 -7.58 26.22 20.86
C ASN A 62 -6.67 26.59 22.04
N LYS A 63 -6.74 27.83 22.50
CA LYS A 63 -6.09 28.26 23.73
C LYS A 63 -7.17 28.40 24.79
N ASP A 64 -6.99 27.74 25.93
CA ASP A 64 -7.82 27.93 27.11
C ASP A 64 -7.60 29.35 27.71
N ALA A 65 -8.48 29.77 28.59
CA ALA A 65 -8.38 31.06 29.30
C ALA A 65 -7.01 31.25 30.00
N ASN A 66 -6.35 30.12 30.36
CA ASN A 66 -5.02 30.10 30.98
C ASN A 66 -3.87 30.01 29.97
N GLY A 67 -4.14 30.19 28.68
CA GLY A 67 -3.14 30.13 27.61
C GLY A 67 -2.65 28.72 27.28
N LYS A 68 -3.18 27.65 27.92
CA LYS A 68 -2.83 26.27 27.64
C LYS A 68 -3.40 25.83 26.29
N LYS A 69 -2.55 25.23 25.45
CA LYS A 69 -2.95 24.77 24.11
C LYS A 69 -3.72 23.47 24.20
N ALA A 70 -4.99 23.46 23.79
CA ALA A 70 -5.77 22.29 23.53
C ALA A 70 -5.77 22.01 22.02
N TYR A 71 -5.55 20.76 21.60
CA TYR A 71 -5.52 20.38 20.20
C TYR A 71 -6.78 19.63 19.82
N VAL A 72 -7.59 20.20 18.94
CA VAL A 72 -8.63 19.47 18.21
C VAL A 72 -7.94 18.84 17.00
N HIS A 73 -8.11 17.55 16.81
CA HIS A 73 -7.37 16.78 15.79
C HIS A 73 -5.85 16.87 15.94
N ALA A 74 -5.30 16.39 17.05
CA ALA A 74 -3.86 16.44 17.38
C ALA A 74 -2.94 15.92 16.24
N HIS A 75 -3.41 14.96 15.44
CA HIS A 75 -2.72 14.41 14.26
C HIS A 75 -3.13 15.07 12.93
N GLY A 76 -3.78 16.22 12.97
CA GLY A 76 -4.14 17.01 11.80
C GLY A 76 -2.93 17.66 11.11
N ALA A 77 -3.18 18.26 9.96
CA ALA A 77 -2.16 18.94 9.17
C ALA A 77 -1.57 20.14 9.92
N ASN A 78 -0.25 20.23 9.96
CA ASN A 78 0.50 21.31 10.55
C ASN A 78 0.67 22.49 9.56
N LYS A 79 1.28 23.61 9.99
CA LYS A 79 1.49 24.80 9.14
C LYS A 79 2.36 24.49 7.92
N ALA A 80 3.42 23.68 8.10
CA ALA A 80 4.33 23.30 7.00
C ALA A 80 3.61 22.48 5.93
N GLU A 81 2.81 21.48 6.35
CA GLU A 81 1.99 20.69 5.42
C GLU A 81 0.97 21.58 4.70
N LYS A 82 0.28 22.48 5.41
CA LYS A 82 -0.64 23.44 4.78
C LYS A 82 0.05 24.28 3.72
N GLY A 83 1.24 24.82 4.03
CA GLY A 83 2.02 25.62 3.09
C GLY A 83 2.44 24.82 1.83
N HIS A 84 2.77 23.54 1.99
CA HIS A 84 3.09 22.67 0.87
C HIS A 84 1.88 22.47 -0.08
N PHE A 85 0.72 22.13 0.47
CA PHE A 85 -0.49 21.92 -0.34
C PHE A 85 -1.09 23.22 -0.90
N ALA A 86 -0.92 24.35 -0.19
CA ALA A 86 -1.35 25.66 -0.68
C ALA A 86 -0.64 26.07 -1.99
N LYS A 87 0.63 25.68 -2.18
CA LYS A 87 1.35 25.89 -3.45
C LYS A 87 0.69 25.20 -4.64
N ALA A 88 0.07 24.05 -4.40
CA ALA A 88 -0.67 23.30 -5.41
C ALA A 88 -2.16 23.67 -5.49
N GLY A 89 -2.63 24.68 -4.71
CA GLY A 89 -4.03 25.11 -4.68
C GLY A 89 -5.02 24.04 -4.16
N THR A 90 -4.54 23.08 -3.33
CA THR A 90 -5.35 21.95 -2.89
C THR A 90 -5.46 21.85 -1.37
N THR A 91 -6.49 21.14 -0.88
CA THR A 91 -6.65 20.79 0.52
C THR A 91 -5.54 19.83 0.96
N THR A 92 -5.24 19.82 2.27
CA THR A 92 -4.22 18.92 2.82
C THR A 92 -4.59 17.46 2.62
N LYS A 93 -3.65 16.67 2.09
CA LYS A 93 -3.85 15.25 1.80
C LYS A 93 -3.17 14.36 2.84
N ARG A 94 -3.77 13.21 3.10
CA ARG A 94 -3.28 12.26 4.11
C ARG A 94 -2.09 11.45 3.61
N PHE A 95 -2.12 11.06 2.35
CA PHE A 95 -1.10 10.24 1.73
C PHE A 95 -0.47 11.00 0.59
N VAL A 96 0.85 11.06 0.61
CA VAL A 96 1.66 11.69 -0.44
C VAL A 96 2.65 10.65 -0.93
N ARG A 97 2.72 10.45 -2.25
CA ARG A 97 3.64 9.51 -2.90
C ARG A 97 4.15 10.08 -4.19
N GLU A 98 5.30 9.63 -4.61
CA GLU A 98 5.94 10.01 -5.87
C GLU A 98 5.85 8.86 -6.86
N PHE A 99 5.59 9.24 -8.11
CA PHE A 99 5.59 8.35 -9.24
C PHE A 99 6.55 8.88 -10.31
N LYS A 100 7.38 7.98 -10.86
CA LYS A 100 8.25 8.28 -11.99
C LYS A 100 7.50 7.96 -13.28
N PHE A 101 6.72 8.89 -13.76
CA PHE A 101 6.07 8.78 -15.06
C PHE A 101 7.10 8.96 -16.19
N GLU A 102 6.78 8.48 -17.38
CA GLU A 102 7.62 8.65 -18.57
C GLU A 102 7.61 10.11 -19.03
N ASN A 103 6.43 10.73 -19.04
CA ASN A 103 6.23 12.12 -19.43
C ASN A 103 5.76 12.93 -18.21
N THR A 104 6.71 13.49 -17.47
CA THR A 104 6.38 14.33 -16.30
C THR A 104 5.85 15.70 -16.68
N SER A 105 6.15 16.18 -17.90
CA SER A 105 5.72 17.47 -18.44
C SER A 105 4.21 17.59 -18.71
N GLU A 106 3.50 16.47 -18.83
CA GLU A 106 2.05 16.46 -19.04
C GLU A 106 1.27 16.79 -17.76
N TYR A 107 1.94 16.71 -16.59
CA TYR A 107 1.30 16.92 -15.30
C TYR A 107 1.49 18.35 -14.81
N THR A 108 0.41 19.06 -14.58
CA THR A 108 0.41 20.40 -13.99
C THR A 108 0.09 20.33 -12.47
N LEU A 109 0.56 21.32 -11.73
CA LEU A 109 0.22 21.44 -10.31
C LEU A 109 -1.31 21.58 -10.13
N GLY A 110 -1.87 20.86 -9.16
CA GLY A 110 -3.30 20.86 -8.90
C GLY A 110 -4.13 19.96 -9.83
N ALA A 111 -3.55 19.38 -10.89
CA ALA A 111 -4.26 18.45 -11.76
C ALA A 111 -4.76 17.22 -11.00
N GLU A 112 -5.95 16.74 -11.36
CA GLU A 112 -6.54 15.54 -10.78
C GLU A 112 -6.28 14.31 -11.65
N ILE A 113 -5.86 13.22 -11.01
CA ILE A 113 -5.72 11.90 -11.60
C ILE A 113 -6.83 11.02 -11.04
N LYS A 114 -7.70 10.53 -11.90
CA LYS A 114 -8.88 9.71 -11.56
C LYS A 114 -8.71 8.26 -12.07
N ALA A 115 -9.71 7.42 -11.78
CA ALA A 115 -9.69 6.02 -12.19
C ALA A 115 -9.76 5.81 -13.70
N ASP A 116 -10.17 6.81 -14.45
CA ASP A 116 -10.32 6.84 -15.92
C ASP A 116 -9.02 6.57 -16.71
N ILE A 117 -7.86 6.75 -16.07
CA ILE A 117 -6.57 6.39 -16.69
C ILE A 117 -6.44 4.89 -16.97
N PHE A 118 -7.23 4.04 -16.31
CA PHE A 118 -7.25 2.60 -16.50
C PHE A 118 -8.44 2.17 -17.33
N ALA A 119 -8.25 1.12 -18.13
CA ALA A 119 -9.30 0.46 -18.91
C ALA A 119 -9.52 -0.97 -18.43
N ALA A 120 -10.67 -1.56 -18.75
CA ALA A 120 -10.91 -2.98 -18.56
C ALA A 120 -9.91 -3.79 -19.41
N GLY A 121 -9.34 -4.85 -18.84
CA GLY A 121 -8.29 -5.66 -19.44
C GLY A 121 -6.86 -5.19 -19.14
N ASP A 122 -6.65 -3.97 -18.61
CA ASP A 122 -5.33 -3.50 -18.22
C ASP A 122 -4.72 -4.43 -17.16
N LYS A 123 -3.40 -4.67 -17.26
CA LYS A 123 -2.62 -5.41 -16.27
C LYS A 123 -1.93 -4.43 -15.32
N ILE A 124 -2.10 -4.64 -14.03
CA ILE A 124 -1.61 -3.75 -12.99
C ILE A 124 -0.83 -4.49 -11.90
N ASP A 125 0.04 -3.76 -11.23
CA ASP A 125 0.75 -4.17 -10.02
C ASP A 125 0.18 -3.42 -8.81
N ALA A 126 -0.27 -4.15 -7.81
CA ALA A 126 -0.84 -3.57 -6.59
C ALA A 126 0.10 -3.75 -5.39
N THR A 127 0.52 -2.65 -4.80
CA THR A 127 1.43 -2.63 -3.64
C THR A 127 0.73 -2.06 -2.42
N ALA A 128 0.75 -2.80 -1.31
CA ALA A 128 0.21 -2.33 -0.04
C ALA A 128 0.92 -2.96 1.16
N LEU A 129 0.66 -2.45 2.36
CA LEU A 129 1.06 -3.09 3.60
C LEU A 129 0.18 -4.30 3.88
N SER A 130 0.78 -5.47 4.06
CA SER A 130 0.08 -6.70 4.39
C SER A 130 -0.53 -6.66 5.79
N LYS A 131 -1.52 -7.51 6.04
CA LYS A 131 -2.09 -7.66 7.39
C LYS A 131 -1.01 -8.10 8.37
N GLY A 132 -0.87 -7.40 9.49
CA GLY A 132 0.01 -7.80 10.60
C GLY A 132 -0.50 -9.09 11.26
N LYS A 133 0.43 -9.96 11.65
CA LYS A 133 0.15 -11.22 12.35
C LYS A 133 0.86 -11.30 13.71
N GLY A 134 1.53 -10.20 14.12
CA GLY A 134 2.28 -10.12 15.37
C GLY A 134 3.52 -11.01 15.37
N PHE A 135 4.01 -11.37 16.56
CA PHE A 135 5.12 -12.29 16.74
C PHE A 135 4.63 -13.73 16.52
N GLN A 136 5.25 -14.45 15.60
CA GLN A 136 4.87 -15.81 15.25
C GLN A 136 6.04 -16.79 15.42
N GLY A 137 5.70 -18.03 15.79
CA GLY A 137 6.65 -19.13 15.85
C GLY A 137 7.18 -19.51 14.46
N ALA A 138 8.32 -20.18 14.44
CA ALA A 138 9.03 -20.54 13.21
C ALA A 138 8.20 -21.42 12.27
N ILE A 139 7.34 -22.29 12.78
CA ILE A 139 6.47 -23.15 12.00
C ILE A 139 5.51 -22.29 11.13
N LYS A 140 4.82 -21.33 11.74
CA LYS A 140 3.87 -20.48 10.99
C LYS A 140 4.56 -19.43 10.13
N ARG A 141 5.68 -18.87 10.64
CA ARG A 141 6.39 -17.79 9.94
C ARG A 141 7.18 -18.29 8.75
N LEU A 142 7.81 -19.46 8.87
CA LEU A 142 8.80 -19.99 7.92
C LEU A 142 8.41 -21.33 7.31
N GLY A 143 7.26 -21.90 7.67
CA GLY A 143 6.82 -23.19 7.15
C GLY A 143 7.63 -24.38 7.66
N GLN A 144 8.30 -24.26 8.81
CA GLN A 144 9.07 -25.36 9.39
C GLN A 144 8.17 -26.51 9.83
N HIS A 145 8.68 -27.73 9.79
CA HIS A 145 7.95 -28.91 10.24
C HIS A 145 7.79 -28.92 11.77
N ARG A 146 6.63 -29.37 12.22
CA ARG A 146 6.39 -29.63 13.66
C ARG A 146 6.93 -31.02 14.02
N GLY A 147 7.23 -31.23 15.31
CA GLY A 147 7.52 -32.54 15.83
C GLY A 147 6.27 -33.45 15.95
N PRO A 148 6.47 -34.74 16.27
CA PRO A 148 5.37 -35.67 16.50
C PRO A 148 4.45 -35.17 17.62
N MET A 149 3.14 -35.40 17.48
CA MET A 149 2.12 -35.01 18.48
C MET A 149 1.74 -36.17 19.40
N LYS A 150 2.26 -37.37 19.12
CA LYS A 150 1.99 -38.62 19.86
C LYS A 150 3.32 -39.31 20.20
N HIS A 151 3.21 -40.54 20.74
CA HIS A 151 4.37 -41.40 21.08
C HIS A 151 5.34 -40.77 22.08
N GLY A 152 4.85 -40.03 23.09
CA GLY A 152 5.63 -39.43 24.14
C GLY A 152 6.53 -38.27 23.75
N SER A 153 6.44 -37.79 22.53
CA SER A 153 7.21 -36.61 22.08
C SER A 153 6.79 -35.35 22.86
N LYS A 154 7.74 -34.61 23.38
CA LYS A 154 7.55 -33.28 23.98
C LYS A 154 7.94 -32.17 23.01
N PHE A 155 8.42 -32.50 21.81
CA PHE A 155 8.81 -31.56 20.77
C PHE A 155 7.66 -31.34 19.79
N HIS A 156 6.72 -30.46 20.12
CA HIS A 156 5.54 -30.21 19.29
C HIS A 156 5.76 -29.09 18.26
N ARG A 157 5.82 -27.85 18.72
CA ARG A 157 5.93 -26.67 17.86
C ARG A 157 7.19 -25.84 18.17
N HIS A 158 8.25 -26.50 18.61
CA HIS A 158 9.53 -25.86 18.89
C HIS A 158 10.28 -25.51 17.60
N GLN A 159 11.16 -24.52 17.70
CA GLN A 159 11.96 -24.02 16.58
C GLN A 159 12.99 -25.05 16.08
N GLY A 160 13.45 -25.96 16.95
CA GLY A 160 14.53 -26.87 16.66
C GLY A 160 15.91 -26.30 16.98
N SER A 161 16.95 -27.05 16.62
CA SER A 161 18.33 -26.67 16.87
C SER A 161 18.73 -25.39 16.13
N ASN A 162 19.58 -24.59 16.75
CA ASN A 162 20.16 -23.39 16.15
C ASN A 162 21.43 -23.65 15.35
N GLY A 163 21.97 -24.86 15.38
CA GLY A 163 23.17 -25.24 14.63
C GLY A 163 23.98 -26.34 15.34
N ALA A 164 25.19 -26.59 14.84
CA ALA A 164 26.15 -27.46 15.45
C ALA A 164 26.74 -26.86 16.75
N CYS A 165 27.37 -27.68 17.58
CA CYS A 165 27.88 -27.29 18.91
C CYS A 165 29.14 -26.39 18.83
N SER A 166 30.30 -26.94 19.22
CA SER A 166 31.54 -26.17 19.39
C SER A 166 32.19 -25.66 18.10
N SER A 167 31.88 -26.25 16.98
CA SER A 167 32.26 -25.76 15.64
C SER A 167 31.04 -25.59 14.78
N PRO A 168 30.66 -24.37 14.34
CA PRO A 168 31.38 -23.09 14.35
C PRO A 168 31.19 -22.22 15.62
N SER A 169 30.59 -22.72 16.71
CA SER A 169 30.31 -21.99 17.97
C SER A 169 29.47 -20.73 17.81
N ARG A 170 28.66 -20.64 16.75
CA ARG A 170 27.78 -19.50 16.46
C ARG A 170 26.53 -19.94 15.69
N VAL A 171 25.51 -19.12 15.76
CA VAL A 171 24.34 -19.21 14.86
C VAL A 171 24.62 -18.39 13.60
N PHE A 172 24.48 -18.99 12.45
CA PHE A 172 24.72 -18.31 11.19
C PHE A 172 23.67 -17.21 10.91
N LYS A 173 24.11 -16.17 10.19
CA LYS A 173 23.20 -15.14 9.68
C LYS A 173 22.16 -15.79 8.76
N GLY A 174 20.92 -15.27 8.81
CA GLY A 174 19.83 -15.80 7.99
C GLY A 174 19.14 -17.05 8.58
N LYS A 175 19.58 -17.56 9.73
CA LYS A 175 18.87 -18.65 10.43
C LYS A 175 17.42 -18.23 10.71
N GLY A 176 16.48 -19.01 10.19
CA GLY A 176 15.06 -18.77 10.38
C GLY A 176 14.63 -18.99 11.83
N MET A 177 14.12 -17.94 12.47
CA MET A 177 13.70 -17.92 13.88
C MET A 177 12.28 -17.34 14.02
N PRO A 178 11.61 -17.54 15.16
CA PRO A 178 10.40 -16.80 15.52
C PRO A 178 10.60 -15.30 15.39
N GLY A 179 9.55 -14.56 15.05
CA GLY A 179 9.65 -13.13 14.93
C GLY A 179 8.39 -12.50 14.36
N HIS A 180 8.45 -11.21 14.09
CA HIS A 180 7.36 -10.45 13.50
C HIS A 180 6.97 -11.02 12.13
N MET A 181 5.68 -11.19 11.91
CA MET A 181 5.10 -11.67 10.64
C MET A 181 4.03 -10.71 10.14
N GLY A 182 4.01 -10.48 8.84
CA GLY A 182 3.10 -9.52 8.23
C GLY A 182 3.50 -8.06 8.49
N HIS A 183 2.59 -7.11 8.22
CA HIS A 183 2.83 -5.67 8.28
C HIS A 183 4.08 -5.25 7.50
N VAL A 184 4.27 -5.88 6.35
CA VAL A 184 5.36 -5.60 5.41
C VAL A 184 4.77 -5.15 4.08
N LYS A 185 5.52 -4.35 3.33
CA LYS A 185 5.15 -3.92 1.99
C LYS A 185 5.22 -5.11 1.04
N VAL A 186 4.09 -5.44 0.41
CA VAL A 186 3.95 -6.56 -0.54
C VAL A 186 3.39 -6.03 -1.84
N THR A 187 3.93 -6.49 -2.95
CA THR A 187 3.42 -6.21 -4.30
C THR A 187 2.89 -7.51 -4.92
N VAL A 188 1.65 -7.48 -5.35
CA VAL A 188 1.08 -8.53 -6.21
C VAL A 188 1.07 -7.99 -7.63
N GLN A 189 1.71 -8.71 -8.53
CA GLN A 189 1.93 -8.29 -9.91
C GLN A 189 0.92 -8.94 -10.87
N ASN A 190 0.77 -8.31 -12.03
CA ASN A 190 0.01 -8.83 -13.17
C ASN A 190 -1.47 -9.13 -12.84
N LEU A 191 -2.10 -8.27 -12.06
CA LEU A 191 -3.54 -8.33 -11.79
C LEU A 191 -4.30 -7.69 -12.94
N GLU A 192 -5.42 -8.28 -13.32
CA GLU A 192 -6.30 -7.80 -14.39
C GLU A 192 -7.37 -6.86 -13.83
N VAL A 193 -7.55 -5.72 -14.49
CA VAL A 193 -8.68 -4.81 -14.24
C VAL A 193 -9.90 -5.35 -14.96
N VAL A 194 -10.92 -5.77 -14.22
CA VAL A 194 -12.14 -6.34 -14.80
C VAL A 194 -13.11 -5.25 -15.22
N ARG A 195 -13.28 -4.23 -14.38
CA ARG A 195 -14.20 -3.12 -14.63
C ARG A 195 -13.69 -1.85 -13.99
N VAL A 196 -13.96 -0.73 -14.66
CA VAL A 196 -13.71 0.63 -14.16
C VAL A 196 -15.06 1.34 -14.03
N ASP A 197 -15.33 1.90 -12.86
CA ASP A 197 -16.47 2.79 -12.61
C ASP A 197 -15.91 4.20 -12.42
N THR A 198 -16.07 5.02 -13.43
CA THR A 198 -15.54 6.38 -13.47
C THR A 198 -16.34 7.35 -12.60
N GLU A 199 -17.65 7.10 -12.40
CA GLU A 199 -18.52 7.96 -11.60
C GLU A 199 -18.13 7.90 -10.12
N ASN A 200 -17.91 6.69 -9.59
CA ASN A 200 -17.54 6.46 -8.19
C ASN A 200 -16.03 6.33 -7.98
N ASN A 201 -15.22 6.46 -9.03
CA ASN A 201 -13.77 6.22 -9.00
C ASN A 201 -13.41 4.84 -8.44
N LEU A 202 -14.09 3.78 -8.90
CA LEU A 202 -13.84 2.41 -8.46
C LEU A 202 -13.12 1.61 -9.55
N LEU A 203 -12.13 0.83 -9.10
CA LEU A 203 -11.46 -0.19 -9.90
C LEU A 203 -11.79 -1.57 -9.32
N LEU A 204 -12.35 -2.45 -10.16
CA LEU A 204 -12.58 -3.85 -9.82
C LEU A 204 -11.42 -4.67 -10.41
N VAL A 205 -10.60 -5.21 -9.53
CA VAL A 205 -9.38 -5.94 -9.89
C VAL A 205 -9.58 -7.41 -9.59
N LYS A 206 -9.29 -8.28 -10.55
CA LYS A 206 -9.40 -9.73 -10.42
C LYS A 206 -8.43 -10.28 -9.38
N GLY A 207 -8.97 -10.99 -8.40
CA GLY A 207 -8.18 -11.64 -7.36
C GLY A 207 -7.97 -10.79 -6.11
N SER A 208 -6.95 -11.13 -5.32
CA SER A 208 -6.70 -10.53 -4.01
C SER A 208 -5.63 -9.45 -4.07
N VAL A 209 -5.90 -8.33 -3.39
CA VAL A 209 -4.94 -7.24 -3.17
C VAL A 209 -4.49 -7.26 -1.72
N PRO A 210 -3.19 -7.04 -1.41
CA PRO A 210 -2.68 -7.08 -0.05
C PRO A 210 -3.31 -6.00 0.85
N GLY A 211 -3.28 -6.23 2.14
CA GLY A 211 -3.75 -5.30 3.17
C GLY A 211 -5.18 -5.53 3.67
N PRO A 212 -5.54 -4.91 4.79
CA PRO A 212 -6.89 -4.89 5.34
C PRO A 212 -7.83 -3.96 4.54
N LYS A 213 -9.12 -3.97 4.84
CA LYS A 213 -10.05 -2.91 4.39
C LYS A 213 -9.55 -1.54 4.85
N LYS A 214 -9.75 -0.51 4.04
CA LYS A 214 -9.26 0.87 4.22
C LYS A 214 -7.73 1.02 4.15
N ALA A 215 -6.98 -0.01 3.74
CA ALA A 215 -5.54 0.13 3.50
C ALA A 215 -5.27 0.96 2.26
N LEU A 216 -4.19 1.76 2.31
CA LEU A 216 -3.65 2.43 1.15
C LEU A 216 -3.03 1.39 0.20
N VAL A 217 -3.42 1.45 -1.05
CA VAL A 217 -2.89 0.62 -2.14
C VAL A 217 -2.28 1.56 -3.19
N THR A 218 -1.06 1.28 -3.58
CA THR A 218 -0.41 1.92 -4.72
C THR A 218 -0.61 1.03 -5.93
N ILE A 219 -1.27 1.53 -6.94
CA ILE A 219 -1.54 0.83 -8.20
C ILE A 219 -0.61 1.40 -9.26
N LYS A 220 0.01 0.54 -10.03
CA LYS A 220 0.88 0.88 -11.16
C LYS A 220 0.58 -0.03 -12.32
N GLU A 221 0.83 0.44 -13.53
CA GLU A 221 0.92 -0.43 -14.70
C GLU A 221 1.95 -1.52 -14.46
N THR A 222 1.66 -2.76 -14.84
CA THR A 222 2.59 -3.87 -14.62
C THR A 222 3.83 -3.72 -15.49
N VAL A 223 4.98 -4.12 -14.94
CA VAL A 223 6.23 -4.21 -15.71
C VAL A 223 6.31 -5.49 -16.55
N LYS A 224 5.35 -6.43 -16.37
CA LYS A 224 5.29 -7.72 -17.07
C LYS A 224 4.18 -7.76 -18.13
N ALA A 225 3.71 -6.63 -18.59
CA ALA A 225 2.49 -6.56 -19.41
C ALA A 225 2.59 -7.28 -20.76
N ASN A 226 3.78 -7.57 -21.24
CA ASN A 226 4.03 -8.10 -22.58
C ASN A 226 4.95 -9.32 -22.59
N ALA A 227 4.86 -10.17 -21.61
CA ALA A 227 5.54 -11.46 -21.64
C ALA A 227 4.55 -12.56 -22.02
#